data_f57511aa37efea0f27474e2df109c0ee
#
_entry.id   f57511aa37efea0f27474e2df109c0ee
#
_cell.length_a   1.000
_cell.length_b   1.000
_cell.length_c   1.000
_cell.angle_alpha   90.00
_cell.angle_beta   90.00
_cell.angle_gamma   90.00
#
_symmetry.space_group_name_H-M   'P 1'
#
loop_
_entity.id
_entity.type
_entity.pdbx_description
1 polymer ?
#
loop_
_entity_poly.entity_id
_entity_poly.type
_entity_poly.pdbx_seq_one_letter_code
_entity_poly.pdbx_strand_id
1 'polypeptide(L)'
;MKNATDKEVNKVLMVFFSATGNTKKIADRIQQKLEGMEVKVTKYDITSYQERNKVLSLDEYDAIFFGFPIYSLRAPRVCREWLERQEGNDKLCSVFFTYGGFGKEPAHYYIKELLTERRFVLVSTAEFLGAHTFNYSGWQAAEGRPNQSDFEMTDDYAVQTLQKFRARDVKTVCDFEKVKYTSEQLDQAEQFRFHLIKQLPTRDDKACTMCMLCETLCPTNAMNALKGTADAEACIACFRCIANCPDSVLHTNDIAAAWENKLNMHQTTKKAIDQMKSQIFL
;
A
#
# COMPACT_ATOMS: atom_id res chain seq x y z
N MET A 1 -32.42 10.68 -12.80
CA MET A 1 -33.38 10.66 -11.66
C MET A 1 -32.62 10.16 -10.45
N LYS A 2 -32.41 10.99 -9.40
CA LYS A 2 -31.79 10.50 -8.14
C LYS A 2 -32.79 9.52 -7.51
N ASN A 3 -32.36 8.30 -7.23
CA ASN A 3 -33.18 7.39 -6.44
C ASN A 3 -33.35 7.99 -5.05
N ALA A 4 -34.54 7.88 -4.46
CA ALA A 4 -34.88 8.45 -3.16
C ALA A 4 -34.07 7.90 -1.97
N THR A 5 -33.13 6.99 -2.24
CA THR A 5 -32.23 6.32 -1.27
C THR A 5 -30.77 6.79 -1.35
N ASP A 6 -30.42 7.61 -2.34
CA ASP A 6 -29.01 8.07 -2.51
C ASP A 6 -28.68 9.10 -1.42
N LYS A 7 -27.72 8.74 -0.55
CA LYS A 7 -27.16 9.66 0.45
C LYS A 7 -26.10 10.51 -0.21
N GLU A 8 -26.09 11.81 0.09
CA GLU A 8 -24.97 12.65 -0.34
C GLU A 8 -23.67 12.18 0.34
N VAL A 9 -22.62 12.06 -0.47
CA VAL A 9 -21.26 11.79 -0.01
C VAL A 9 -20.42 12.99 -0.43
N ASN A 10 -20.14 13.86 0.54
CA ASN A 10 -19.51 15.16 0.32
C ASN A 10 -18.10 15.24 0.90
N LYS A 11 -17.80 14.42 1.91
CA LYS A 11 -16.51 14.38 2.59
C LYS A 11 -15.98 12.95 2.65
N VAL A 12 -14.84 12.72 2.08
CA VAL A 12 -14.15 11.44 2.06
C VAL A 12 -12.79 11.56 2.74
N LEU A 13 -12.46 10.59 3.57
CA LEU A 13 -11.12 10.42 4.11
C LEU A 13 -10.32 9.46 3.23
N MET A 14 -9.10 9.83 2.86
CA MET A 14 -8.14 9.01 2.14
C MET A 14 -6.98 8.69 3.06
N VAL A 15 -6.97 7.51 3.66
CA VAL A 15 -5.85 7.03 4.48
C VAL A 15 -4.92 6.18 3.64
N PHE A 16 -3.62 6.44 3.66
CA PHE A 16 -2.69 5.61 2.88
C PHE A 16 -1.32 5.48 3.55
N PHE A 17 -0.65 4.37 3.21
CA PHE A 17 0.77 4.14 3.48
C PHE A 17 1.52 4.01 2.16
N SER A 18 2.61 4.77 2.00
CA SER A 18 3.39 4.77 0.76
C SER A 18 4.88 4.98 1.01
N ALA A 19 5.65 3.90 1.13
CA ALA A 19 7.08 4.00 1.41
C ALA A 19 7.86 4.60 0.24
N THR A 20 7.61 4.16 -1.01
CA THR A 20 8.35 4.55 -2.21
C THR A 20 7.51 5.36 -3.22
N GLY A 21 6.33 5.82 -2.82
CA GLY A 21 5.51 6.78 -3.58
C GLY A 21 4.40 6.18 -4.45
N ASN A 22 4.38 4.88 -4.76
CA ASN A 22 3.40 4.33 -5.70
C ASN A 22 1.97 4.39 -5.18
N THR A 23 1.72 3.98 -3.93
CA THR A 23 0.40 4.07 -3.30
C THR A 23 -0.08 5.53 -3.22
N LYS A 24 0.85 6.45 -2.93
CA LYS A 24 0.56 7.89 -2.91
C LYS A 24 0.11 8.41 -4.29
N LYS A 25 0.75 7.98 -5.39
CA LYS A 25 0.35 8.36 -6.75
C LYS A 25 -1.08 7.96 -7.06
N ILE A 26 -1.49 6.75 -6.67
CA ILE A 26 -2.87 6.27 -6.81
C ILE A 26 -3.82 7.09 -5.91
N ALA A 27 -3.46 7.32 -4.65
CA ALA A 27 -4.26 8.15 -3.73
C ALA A 27 -4.45 9.58 -4.26
N ASP A 28 -3.39 10.19 -4.80
CA ASP A 28 -3.44 11.53 -5.40
C ASP A 28 -4.38 11.55 -6.62
N ARG A 29 -4.36 10.48 -7.46
CA ARG A 29 -5.25 10.37 -8.62
C ARG A 29 -6.72 10.21 -8.21
N ILE A 30 -7.01 9.35 -7.20
CA ILE A 30 -8.37 9.20 -6.65
C ILE A 30 -8.86 10.54 -6.11
N GLN A 31 -8.04 11.24 -5.32
CA GLN A 31 -8.37 12.57 -4.81
C GLN A 31 -8.75 13.52 -5.95
N GLN A 32 -7.88 13.67 -6.95
CA GLN A 32 -8.12 14.56 -8.08
C GLN A 32 -9.43 14.25 -8.79
N LYS A 33 -9.73 12.95 -8.98
CA LYS A 33 -10.97 12.50 -9.64
C LYS A 33 -12.21 12.86 -8.82
N LEU A 34 -12.19 12.58 -7.51
CA LEU A 34 -13.31 12.84 -6.61
C LEU A 34 -13.55 14.34 -6.40
N GLU A 35 -12.49 15.14 -6.28
CA GLU A 35 -12.60 16.62 -6.19
C GLU A 35 -13.18 17.21 -7.46
N GLY A 36 -12.86 16.66 -8.65
CA GLY A 36 -13.52 17.01 -9.91
C GLY A 36 -15.02 16.63 -9.96
N MET A 37 -15.50 15.83 -9.00
CA MET A 37 -16.91 15.45 -8.81
C MET A 37 -17.55 16.13 -7.58
N GLU A 38 -16.96 17.23 -7.12
CA GLU A 38 -17.41 18.04 -5.98
C GLU A 38 -17.40 17.31 -4.63
N VAL A 39 -16.57 16.27 -4.48
CA VAL A 39 -16.35 15.58 -3.21
C VAL A 39 -15.07 16.07 -2.55
N LYS A 40 -15.16 16.59 -1.34
CA LYS A 40 -13.99 17.01 -0.57
C LYS A 40 -13.21 15.81 -0.07
N VAL A 41 -11.92 15.71 -0.40
CA VAL A 41 -11.05 14.63 0.05
C VAL A 41 -10.00 15.14 1.03
N THR A 42 -9.99 14.59 2.23
CA THR A 42 -8.93 14.81 3.22
C THR A 42 -7.96 13.64 3.17
N LYS A 43 -6.67 13.91 2.95
CA LYS A 43 -5.63 12.86 2.97
C LYS A 43 -5.01 12.74 4.35
N TYR A 44 -4.78 11.48 4.77
CA TYR A 44 -4.08 11.14 5.99
C TYR A 44 -2.98 10.11 5.67
N ASP A 45 -1.73 10.59 5.65
CA ASP A 45 -0.57 9.77 5.32
C ASP A 45 -0.03 9.08 6.58
N ILE A 46 -0.36 7.80 6.76
CA ILE A 46 0.12 6.97 7.87
C ILE A 46 1.52 6.38 7.64
N THR A 47 2.23 6.81 6.59
CA THR A 47 3.61 6.36 6.34
C THR A 47 4.55 6.89 7.42
N SER A 48 4.36 8.13 7.84
CA SER A 48 5.11 8.73 8.95
C SER A 48 4.81 7.99 10.25
N TYR A 49 5.86 7.61 10.98
CA TYR A 49 5.74 7.02 12.32
C TYR A 49 4.95 7.93 13.27
N GLN A 50 5.23 9.24 13.23
CA GLN A 50 4.60 10.22 14.10
C GLN A 50 3.11 10.40 13.78
N GLU A 51 2.77 10.56 12.48
CA GLU A 51 1.38 10.72 12.05
C GLU A 51 0.54 9.48 12.39
N ARG A 52 1.09 8.28 12.17
CA ARG A 52 0.40 7.01 12.45
C ARG A 52 0.04 6.83 13.93
N ASN A 53 0.73 7.50 14.84
CA ASN A 53 0.46 7.42 16.28
C ASN A 53 -0.50 8.51 16.80
N LYS A 54 -0.97 9.41 15.93
CA LYS A 54 -2.00 10.38 16.30
C LYS A 54 -3.38 9.74 16.32
N VAL A 55 -4.25 10.24 17.19
CA VAL A 55 -5.66 9.87 17.19
C VAL A 55 -6.36 10.52 16.01
N LEU A 56 -7.06 9.73 15.23
CA LEU A 56 -7.83 10.20 14.08
C LEU A 56 -9.32 10.00 14.35
N SER A 57 -10.10 11.09 14.31
CA SER A 57 -11.56 10.99 14.30
C SER A 57 -12.07 10.69 12.89
N LEU A 58 -12.93 9.68 12.79
CA LEU A 58 -13.55 9.28 11.52
C LEU A 58 -14.96 9.88 11.36
N ASP A 59 -15.52 10.52 12.39
CA ASP A 59 -16.94 10.87 12.46
C ASP A 59 -17.38 11.91 11.42
N GLU A 60 -16.49 12.83 11.07
CA GLU A 60 -16.79 13.89 10.11
C GLU A 60 -16.81 13.46 8.64
N TYR A 61 -16.42 12.22 8.34
CA TYR A 61 -16.34 11.72 6.97
C TYR A 61 -17.52 10.81 6.64
N ASP A 62 -18.03 10.93 5.41
CA ASP A 62 -19.14 10.11 4.93
C ASP A 62 -18.67 8.69 4.54
N ALA A 63 -17.46 8.57 4.03
CA ALA A 63 -16.83 7.32 3.61
C ALA A 63 -15.29 7.42 3.65
N ILE A 64 -14.63 6.26 3.56
CA ILE A 64 -13.17 6.17 3.68
C ILE A 64 -12.58 5.34 2.55
N PHE A 65 -11.47 5.81 1.96
CA PHE A 65 -10.57 4.98 1.16
C PHE A 65 -9.33 4.64 1.97
N PHE A 66 -8.92 3.38 1.93
CA PHE A 66 -7.66 2.90 2.47
C PHE A 66 -6.73 2.48 1.34
N GLY A 67 -5.49 2.96 1.34
CA GLY A 67 -4.49 2.65 0.32
C GLY A 67 -3.23 2.03 0.93
N PHE A 68 -2.87 0.79 0.54
CA PHE A 68 -1.71 0.09 1.08
C PHE A 68 -0.89 -0.58 -0.03
N PRO A 69 0.43 -0.72 0.12
CA PRO A 69 1.17 -1.66 -0.70
C PRO A 69 0.94 -3.09 -0.20
N ILE A 70 1.17 -4.08 -1.07
CA ILE A 70 1.23 -5.47 -0.66
C ILE A 70 2.69 -5.82 -0.32
N TYR A 71 2.94 -6.18 0.93
CA TYR A 71 4.22 -6.72 1.40
C TYR A 71 4.01 -8.15 1.85
N SER A 72 4.62 -9.11 1.11
CA SER A 72 4.52 -10.52 1.45
C SER A 72 3.07 -10.98 1.66
N LEU A 73 2.24 -10.85 0.61
CA LEU A 73 0.86 -11.34 0.52
C LEU A 73 -0.21 -10.51 1.27
N ARG A 74 0.12 -9.49 2.04
CA ARG A 74 -0.86 -8.67 2.79
C ARG A 74 -0.39 -7.22 2.97
N ALA A 75 -1.23 -6.36 3.53
CA ALA A 75 -0.83 -5.00 3.92
C ALA A 75 0.32 -5.05 4.94
N PRO A 76 1.29 -4.10 4.92
CA PRO A 76 2.37 -4.08 5.88
C PRO A 76 1.88 -4.16 7.32
N ARG A 77 2.66 -4.82 8.20
CA ARG A 77 2.33 -4.96 9.63
C ARG A 77 1.92 -3.64 10.27
N VAL A 78 2.66 -2.59 10.05
CA VAL A 78 2.37 -1.26 10.61
C VAL A 78 1.02 -0.67 10.16
N CYS A 79 0.52 -1.08 8.99
CA CYS A 79 -0.81 -0.68 8.49
C CYS A 79 -1.91 -1.48 9.19
N ARG A 80 -1.71 -2.77 9.37
CA ARG A 80 -2.65 -3.65 10.06
C ARG A 80 -2.77 -3.24 11.53
N GLU A 81 -1.66 -3.06 12.23
CA GLU A 81 -1.61 -2.58 13.62
C GLU A 81 -2.28 -1.20 13.79
N TRP A 82 -2.19 -0.35 12.76
CA TRP A 82 -2.91 0.92 12.78
C TRP A 82 -4.41 0.71 12.62
N LEU A 83 -4.86 -0.14 11.69
CA LEU A 83 -6.28 -0.47 11.48
C LEU A 83 -6.90 -1.13 12.70
N GLU A 84 -6.18 -2.02 13.39
CA GLU A 84 -6.62 -2.69 14.63
C GLU A 84 -7.00 -1.72 15.74
N ARG A 85 -6.45 -0.51 15.72
CA ARG A 85 -6.76 0.56 16.68
C ARG A 85 -7.91 1.46 16.24
N GLN A 86 -8.44 1.26 15.05
CA GLN A 86 -9.58 2.05 14.55
C GLN A 86 -10.89 1.34 14.85
N GLU A 87 -11.99 2.11 14.91
CA GLU A 87 -13.34 1.61 15.02
C GLU A 87 -14.20 2.25 13.92
N GLY A 88 -14.78 1.42 13.06
CA GLY A 88 -15.47 1.90 11.86
C GLY A 88 -16.88 2.40 12.11
N ASN A 89 -17.57 1.94 13.16
CA ASN A 89 -18.96 2.28 13.47
C ASN A 89 -19.87 2.18 12.25
N ASP A 90 -19.74 1.09 11.50
CA ASP A 90 -20.48 0.76 10.26
C ASP A 90 -20.27 1.77 9.12
N LYS A 91 -19.14 2.48 9.13
CA LYS A 91 -18.74 3.41 8.08
C LYS A 91 -18.38 2.65 6.81
N LEU A 92 -18.88 3.14 5.68
CA LEU A 92 -18.54 2.58 4.37
C LEU A 92 -17.07 2.86 4.05
N CYS A 93 -16.39 1.85 3.55
CA CYS A 93 -15.01 2.00 3.11
C CYS A 93 -14.70 1.25 1.82
N SER A 94 -13.59 1.61 1.23
CA SER A 94 -13.01 0.92 0.08
C SER A 94 -11.50 0.78 0.29
N VAL A 95 -10.89 -0.26 -0.28
CA VAL A 95 -9.45 -0.49 -0.17
C VAL A 95 -8.84 -0.59 -1.55
N PHE A 96 -7.72 0.07 -1.75
CA PHE A 96 -6.88 -0.18 -2.92
C PHE A 96 -5.47 -0.61 -2.51
N PHE A 97 -4.93 -1.52 -3.28
CA PHE A 97 -3.58 -2.00 -3.10
C PHE A 97 -2.67 -1.57 -4.25
N THR A 98 -1.38 -1.39 -3.95
CA THR A 98 -0.33 -1.32 -4.96
C THR A 98 0.61 -2.51 -4.79
N TYR A 99 1.02 -3.15 -5.90
CA TYR A 99 1.85 -4.35 -5.87
C TYR A 99 2.78 -4.42 -7.09
N GLY A 100 3.86 -5.18 -6.95
CA GLY A 100 4.90 -5.29 -7.96
C GLY A 100 4.77 -6.52 -8.88
N GLY A 101 3.55 -7.00 -9.16
CA GLY A 101 3.31 -8.10 -10.09
C GLY A 101 3.24 -9.49 -9.47
N PHE A 102 3.36 -9.64 -8.14
CA PHE A 102 3.33 -10.95 -7.47
C PHE A 102 2.50 -10.92 -6.18
N GLY A 103 1.87 -12.07 -5.85
CA GLY A 103 1.38 -12.38 -4.51
C GLY A 103 0.30 -11.43 -3.98
N LYS A 104 -0.73 -11.15 -4.77
CA LYS A 104 -1.78 -10.18 -4.45
C LYS A 104 -3.02 -10.79 -3.78
N GLU A 105 -3.38 -12.00 -4.14
CA GLU A 105 -4.68 -12.62 -3.83
C GLU A 105 -5.02 -12.65 -2.32
N PRO A 106 -4.11 -13.03 -1.42
CA PRO A 106 -4.44 -13.05 0.00
C PRO A 106 -4.73 -11.69 0.61
N ALA A 107 -4.18 -10.60 0.04
CA ALA A 107 -4.27 -9.26 0.64
C ALA A 107 -5.72 -8.77 0.75
N HIS A 108 -6.54 -9.01 -0.27
CA HIS A 108 -7.94 -8.60 -0.29
C HIS A 108 -8.77 -9.36 0.76
N TYR A 109 -8.55 -10.65 0.90
CA TYR A 109 -9.23 -11.45 1.91
C TYR A 109 -8.90 -10.96 3.32
N TYR A 110 -7.62 -10.86 3.67
CA TYR A 110 -7.21 -10.51 5.03
C TYR A 110 -7.58 -9.08 5.41
N ILE A 111 -7.54 -8.13 4.47
CA ILE A 111 -7.96 -6.76 4.78
C ILE A 111 -9.48 -6.68 4.99
N LYS A 112 -10.26 -7.46 4.25
CA LYS A 112 -11.71 -7.56 4.43
C LYS A 112 -12.06 -8.09 5.82
N GLU A 113 -11.41 -9.19 6.25
CA GLU A 113 -11.62 -9.75 7.59
C GLU A 113 -11.30 -8.72 8.68
N LEU A 114 -10.12 -8.09 8.60
CA LEU A 114 -9.71 -7.08 9.57
C LEU A 114 -10.67 -5.88 9.62
N LEU A 115 -11.10 -5.37 8.47
CA LEU A 115 -12.04 -4.24 8.41
C LEU A 115 -13.42 -4.63 8.97
N THR A 116 -13.86 -5.86 8.70
CA THR A 116 -15.13 -6.38 9.27
C THR A 116 -15.06 -6.50 10.79
N GLU A 117 -13.96 -7.03 11.33
CA GLU A 117 -13.71 -7.08 12.77
C GLU A 117 -13.70 -5.70 13.42
N ARG A 118 -13.21 -4.69 12.70
CA ARG A 118 -13.20 -3.28 13.13
C ARG A 118 -14.48 -2.52 12.79
N ARG A 119 -15.54 -3.20 12.41
CA ARG A 119 -16.86 -2.64 12.09
C ARG A 119 -16.84 -1.59 10.99
N PHE A 120 -15.99 -1.79 9.97
CA PHE A 120 -16.09 -1.09 8.69
C PHE A 120 -16.91 -1.93 7.70
N VAL A 121 -17.58 -1.27 6.78
CA VAL A 121 -18.34 -1.91 5.71
C VAL A 121 -17.64 -1.71 4.38
N LEU A 122 -16.95 -2.75 3.91
CA LEU A 122 -16.20 -2.71 2.66
C LEU A 122 -17.15 -2.81 1.46
N VAL A 123 -17.11 -1.85 0.53
CA VAL A 123 -17.99 -1.81 -0.64
C VAL A 123 -17.28 -2.05 -1.97
N SER A 124 -15.96 -1.89 -2.02
CA SER A 124 -15.15 -2.14 -3.21
C SER A 124 -13.69 -2.34 -2.84
N THR A 125 -12.95 -3.03 -3.71
CA THR A 125 -11.48 -3.06 -3.63
C THR A 125 -10.88 -2.88 -5.02
N ALA A 126 -9.59 -2.53 -5.06
CA ALA A 126 -8.83 -2.48 -6.30
C ALA A 126 -7.36 -2.85 -6.06
N GLU A 127 -6.68 -3.25 -7.13
CA GLU A 127 -5.25 -3.49 -7.13
C GLU A 127 -4.60 -2.80 -8.33
N PHE A 128 -3.54 -2.05 -8.05
CA PHE A 128 -2.82 -1.27 -9.04
C PHE A 128 -1.36 -1.71 -9.11
N LEU A 129 -0.83 -1.84 -10.32
CA LEU A 129 0.58 -2.11 -10.48
C LEU A 129 1.42 -0.89 -10.06
N GLY A 130 2.52 -1.17 -9.38
CA GLY A 130 3.52 -0.19 -9.00
C GLY A 130 4.91 -0.80 -9.02
N ALA A 131 5.93 -0.02 -9.38
CA ALA A 131 7.30 -0.50 -9.39
C ALA A 131 7.66 -1.16 -8.04
N HIS A 132 8.16 -2.39 -8.10
CA HIS A 132 8.47 -3.15 -6.89
C HIS A 132 9.60 -2.50 -6.09
N THR A 133 9.48 -2.45 -4.76
CA THR A 133 10.53 -1.84 -3.91
C THR A 133 11.89 -2.52 -4.07
N PHE A 134 11.94 -3.81 -4.37
CA PHE A 134 13.17 -4.57 -4.59
C PHE A 134 13.93 -4.16 -5.87
N ASN A 135 13.34 -3.32 -6.73
CA ASN A 135 14.06 -2.72 -7.85
C ASN A 135 15.25 -1.86 -7.38
N TYR A 136 15.18 -1.32 -6.16
CA TYR A 136 16.34 -0.63 -5.53
C TYR A 136 17.51 -1.57 -5.16
N SER A 137 17.31 -2.89 -5.30
CA SER A 137 18.30 -3.92 -4.97
C SER A 137 18.55 -4.91 -6.11
N GLY A 138 18.18 -4.55 -7.34
CA GLY A 138 18.50 -5.33 -8.55
C GLY A 138 17.32 -6.05 -9.22
N TRP A 139 16.09 -6.00 -8.69
CA TRP A 139 14.92 -6.48 -9.42
C TRP A 139 14.50 -5.49 -10.51
N GLN A 140 13.65 -5.96 -11.45
CA GLN A 140 13.12 -5.16 -12.56
C GLN A 140 11.60 -5.38 -12.72
N ALA A 141 10.89 -5.44 -11.60
CA ALA A 141 9.48 -5.77 -11.56
C ALA A 141 8.60 -4.52 -11.71
N ALA A 142 7.71 -4.52 -12.70
CA ALA A 142 6.73 -3.46 -12.95
C ALA A 142 7.37 -2.05 -13.03
N GLU A 143 8.50 -1.94 -13.70
CA GLU A 143 9.19 -0.65 -13.90
C GLU A 143 8.29 0.33 -14.66
N GLY A 144 8.36 1.60 -14.28
CA GLY A 144 7.51 2.64 -14.88
C GLY A 144 6.05 2.62 -14.47
N ARG A 145 5.65 1.70 -13.55
CA ARG A 145 4.28 1.64 -13.03
C ARG A 145 4.15 2.40 -11.68
N PRO A 146 2.99 3.00 -11.35
CA PRO A 146 1.80 3.10 -12.19
C PRO A 146 2.03 4.02 -13.39
N ASN A 147 1.41 3.67 -14.52
CA ASN A 147 1.44 4.42 -15.77
C ASN A 147 0.04 4.95 -16.15
N GLN A 148 -0.11 5.49 -17.37
CA GLN A 148 -1.36 6.09 -17.82
C GLN A 148 -2.55 5.12 -17.77
N SER A 149 -2.36 3.84 -18.13
CA SER A 149 -3.45 2.85 -18.09
C SER A 149 -3.89 2.52 -16.64
N ASP A 150 -2.96 2.57 -15.67
CA ASP A 150 -3.29 2.42 -14.26
C ASP A 150 -4.07 3.63 -13.74
N PHE A 151 -3.73 4.83 -14.20
CA PHE A 151 -4.46 6.05 -13.80
C PHE A 151 -5.87 6.10 -14.40
N GLU A 152 -6.08 5.62 -15.63
CA GLU A 152 -7.41 5.47 -16.21
C GLU A 152 -8.25 4.49 -15.38
N MET A 153 -7.70 3.33 -15.03
CA MET A 153 -8.36 2.38 -14.13
C MET A 153 -8.60 2.97 -12.73
N THR A 154 -7.70 3.85 -12.24
CA THR A 154 -7.88 4.55 -10.96
C THR A 154 -9.07 5.52 -11.02
N ASP A 155 -9.25 6.22 -12.14
CA ASP A 155 -10.41 7.09 -12.35
C ASP A 155 -11.72 6.31 -12.33
N ASP A 156 -11.76 5.16 -13.02
CA ASP A 156 -12.92 4.28 -13.03
C ASP A 156 -13.24 3.73 -11.63
N TYR A 157 -12.21 3.31 -10.91
CA TYR A 157 -12.36 2.86 -9.52
C TYR A 157 -12.95 3.95 -8.62
N ALA A 158 -12.43 5.19 -8.71
CA ALA A 158 -12.92 6.30 -7.90
C ALA A 158 -14.40 6.60 -8.18
N VAL A 159 -14.80 6.62 -9.46
CA VAL A 159 -16.19 6.88 -9.88
C VAL A 159 -17.13 5.77 -9.39
N GLN A 160 -16.78 4.51 -9.67
CA GLN A 160 -17.65 3.37 -9.33
C GLN A 160 -17.77 3.21 -7.81
N THR A 161 -16.68 3.39 -7.07
CA THR A 161 -16.70 3.34 -5.59
C THR A 161 -17.57 4.48 -5.01
N LEU A 162 -17.46 5.70 -5.55
CA LEU A 162 -18.32 6.81 -5.11
C LEU A 162 -19.80 6.51 -5.35
N GLN A 163 -20.16 5.89 -6.47
CA GLN A 163 -21.52 5.47 -6.76
C GLN A 163 -22.02 4.45 -5.71
N LYS A 164 -21.20 3.46 -5.35
CA LYS A 164 -21.52 2.48 -4.29
C LYS A 164 -21.69 3.14 -2.93
N PHE A 165 -20.86 4.10 -2.57
CA PHE A 165 -21.02 4.87 -1.33
C PHE A 165 -22.35 5.62 -1.30
N ARG A 166 -22.72 6.30 -2.39
CA ARG A 166 -23.98 7.06 -2.50
C ARG A 166 -25.19 6.15 -2.45
N ALA A 167 -25.17 5.04 -3.16
CA ALA A 167 -26.24 4.05 -3.17
C ALA A 167 -26.29 3.21 -1.88
N ARG A 168 -25.30 3.32 -1.00
CA ARG A 168 -25.08 2.42 0.14
C ARG A 168 -25.11 0.95 -0.29
N ASP A 169 -24.56 0.65 -1.46
CA ASP A 169 -24.49 -0.70 -1.99
C ASP A 169 -23.43 -1.51 -1.24
N VAL A 170 -23.89 -2.22 -0.23
CA VAL A 170 -23.11 -3.11 0.63
C VAL A 170 -23.06 -4.54 0.12
N LYS A 171 -23.64 -4.83 -1.05
CA LYS A 171 -23.45 -6.12 -1.69
C LYS A 171 -21.98 -6.31 -1.93
N THR A 172 -21.48 -7.28 -1.24
CA THR A 172 -20.04 -7.47 -1.10
C THR A 172 -19.44 -7.83 -2.42
N VAL A 173 -18.47 -7.08 -2.70
CA VAL A 173 -17.43 -7.31 -3.63
C VAL A 173 -16.80 -8.64 -3.33
N CYS A 174 -16.97 -9.55 -4.25
CA CYS A 174 -16.21 -10.79 -4.38
C CYS A 174 -16.29 -11.75 -3.19
N ASP A 175 -16.73 -12.95 -3.47
CA ASP A 175 -16.29 -14.13 -2.73
C ASP A 175 -14.78 -14.30 -2.97
N PHE A 176 -13.98 -13.47 -2.26
CA PHE A 176 -12.55 -13.74 -2.18
C PHE A 176 -12.43 -15.12 -1.57
N GLU A 177 -11.92 -16.07 -2.36
CA GLU A 177 -11.72 -17.43 -1.90
C GLU A 177 -11.00 -17.40 -0.56
N LYS A 178 -11.54 -18.12 0.42
CA LYS A 178 -10.92 -18.26 1.73
C LYS A 178 -9.50 -18.79 1.54
N VAL A 179 -8.55 -17.92 1.76
CA VAL A 179 -7.14 -18.25 1.55
C VAL A 179 -6.70 -19.27 2.57
N LYS A 180 -6.00 -20.30 2.13
CA LYS A 180 -5.57 -21.45 2.94
C LYS A 180 -4.34 -21.17 3.82
N TYR A 181 -3.98 -19.90 4.06
CA TYR A 181 -2.82 -19.58 4.89
C TYR A 181 -3.23 -19.33 6.33
N THR A 182 -2.51 -19.91 7.28
CA THR A 182 -2.63 -19.55 8.71
C THR A 182 -1.90 -18.24 8.97
N SER A 183 -2.17 -17.62 10.13
CA SER A 183 -1.46 -16.40 10.56
C SER A 183 0.04 -16.64 10.64
N GLU A 184 0.47 -17.81 11.14
CA GLU A 184 1.88 -18.20 11.24
C GLU A 184 2.54 -18.31 9.87
N GLN A 185 1.85 -18.88 8.87
CA GLN A 185 2.37 -18.96 7.49
C GLN A 185 2.55 -17.59 6.86
N LEU A 186 1.63 -16.65 7.14
CA LEU A 186 1.74 -15.27 6.66
C LEU A 186 2.87 -14.51 7.35
N ASP A 187 3.07 -14.74 8.66
CA ASP A 187 4.20 -14.16 9.39
C ASP A 187 5.53 -14.70 8.87
N GLN A 188 5.61 -15.99 8.58
CA GLN A 188 6.76 -16.61 7.91
C GLN A 188 7.00 -16.00 6.52
N ALA A 189 5.94 -15.74 5.73
CA ALA A 189 6.05 -15.10 4.44
C ALA A 189 6.59 -13.66 4.56
N GLU A 190 6.22 -12.93 5.60
CA GLU A 190 6.79 -11.60 5.88
C GLU A 190 8.27 -11.70 6.24
N GLN A 191 8.67 -12.69 7.02
CA GLN A 191 10.07 -12.93 7.37
C GLN A 191 10.91 -13.35 6.16
N PHE A 192 10.31 -14.02 5.17
CA PHE A 192 11.04 -14.49 3.98
C PHE A 192 11.72 -13.35 3.22
N ARG A 193 11.19 -12.13 3.25
CA ARG A 193 11.84 -10.96 2.63
C ARG A 193 13.25 -10.72 3.17
N PHE A 194 13.50 -11.03 4.44
CA PHE A 194 14.82 -10.89 5.08
C PHE A 194 15.78 -12.02 4.71
N HIS A 195 15.30 -13.11 4.13
CA HIS A 195 16.17 -14.11 3.51
C HIS A 195 16.79 -13.58 2.19
N LEU A 196 16.11 -12.67 1.50
CA LEU A 196 16.61 -11.99 0.31
C LEU A 196 17.43 -10.75 0.70
N ILE A 197 16.88 -9.92 1.56
CA ILE A 197 17.52 -8.68 2.05
C ILE A 197 18.30 -9.02 3.33
N LYS A 198 19.47 -9.63 3.14
CA LYS A 198 20.37 -10.04 4.24
C LYS A 198 21.11 -8.86 4.87
N GLN A 199 21.41 -7.84 4.06
CA GLN A 199 21.97 -6.59 4.50
C GLN A 199 20.87 -5.54 4.51
N LEU A 200 20.50 -5.07 5.70
CA LEU A 200 19.56 -3.96 5.84
C LEU A 200 20.14 -2.66 5.28
N PRO A 201 19.29 -1.64 5.01
CA PRO A 201 19.81 -0.38 4.48
C PRO A 201 20.99 0.17 5.28
N THR A 202 22.12 0.37 4.61
CA THR A 202 23.36 0.89 5.17
C THR A 202 24.06 1.80 4.17
N ARG A 203 24.99 2.64 4.64
CA ARG A 203 25.87 3.45 3.79
C ARG A 203 27.32 2.95 3.73
N ASP A 204 27.72 2.00 4.56
CA ASP A 204 29.07 1.42 4.58
C ASP A 204 30.18 2.48 4.50
N ASP A 205 30.22 3.41 5.42
CA ASP A 205 31.24 4.50 5.50
C ASP A 205 31.28 5.45 4.29
N LYS A 206 30.35 5.36 3.34
CA LYS A 206 30.26 6.33 2.24
C LYS A 206 29.97 7.73 2.77
N ALA A 207 30.59 8.73 2.14
CA ALA A 207 30.39 10.13 2.48
C ALA A 207 28.91 10.52 2.37
N CYS A 208 28.38 11.15 3.41
CA CYS A 208 26.98 11.54 3.54
C CYS A 208 26.88 12.98 4.05
N THR A 209 26.00 13.78 3.49
CA THR A 209 25.74 15.17 3.89
C THR A 209 25.08 15.30 5.26
N MET A 210 24.73 14.19 5.89
CA MET A 210 24.07 14.14 7.21
C MET A 210 22.74 14.91 7.25
N CYS A 211 21.97 14.87 6.16
CA CYS A 211 20.68 15.56 6.04
C CYS A 211 19.56 14.96 6.92
N MET A 212 19.78 13.82 7.57
CA MET A 212 18.87 13.12 8.49
C MET A 212 17.55 12.62 7.85
N LEU A 213 17.33 12.78 6.55
CA LEU A 213 16.08 12.39 5.89
C LEU A 213 15.76 10.89 6.05
N CYS A 214 16.77 10.04 5.98
CA CYS A 214 16.59 8.59 6.10
C CYS A 214 16.02 8.18 7.47
N GLU A 215 16.42 8.86 8.54
CA GLU A 215 15.88 8.66 9.89
C GLU A 215 14.51 9.29 10.04
N THR A 216 14.34 10.57 9.67
CA THR A 216 13.09 11.32 9.78
C THR A 216 11.95 10.67 9.01
N LEU A 217 12.23 10.13 7.82
CA LEU A 217 11.24 9.49 6.96
C LEU A 217 10.99 8.01 7.31
N CYS A 218 11.78 7.41 8.22
CA CYS A 218 11.65 5.98 8.51
C CYS A 218 10.28 5.67 9.15
N PRO A 219 9.45 4.81 8.55
CA PRO A 219 8.11 4.55 9.05
C PRO A 219 8.09 3.76 10.37
N THR A 220 9.22 3.21 10.79
CA THR A 220 9.36 2.41 12.01
C THR A 220 10.43 2.93 12.97
N ASN A 221 11.00 4.12 12.69
CA ASN A 221 12.16 4.67 13.42
C ASN A 221 13.36 3.70 13.50
N ALA A 222 13.45 2.76 12.56
CA ALA A 222 14.54 1.80 12.53
C ALA A 222 15.87 2.41 12.06
N MET A 223 15.82 3.45 11.21
CA MET A 223 17.02 4.01 10.61
C MET A 223 17.72 4.99 11.56
N ASN A 224 19.01 4.81 11.77
CA ASN A 224 19.86 5.73 12.50
C ASN A 224 20.81 6.43 11.50
N ALA A 225 20.60 7.71 11.26
CA ALA A 225 21.36 8.47 10.27
C ALA A 225 22.83 8.65 10.67
N LEU A 226 23.15 8.80 11.96
CA LEU A 226 24.53 8.94 12.44
C LEU A 226 25.35 7.67 12.19
N LYS A 227 24.77 6.51 12.52
CA LYS A 227 25.40 5.20 12.26
C LYS A 227 25.32 4.82 10.78
N GLY A 228 24.36 5.36 10.03
CA GLY A 228 24.10 5.00 8.65
C GLY A 228 23.54 3.60 8.45
N THR A 229 22.89 3.02 9.47
CA THR A 229 22.35 1.65 9.45
C THR A 229 20.95 1.61 10.04
N ALA A 230 20.18 0.58 9.66
CA ALA A 230 18.85 0.32 10.19
C ALA A 230 18.90 -0.75 11.30
N ASP A 231 18.06 -0.59 12.32
CA ASP A 231 17.81 -1.58 13.36
C ASP A 231 17.06 -2.79 12.76
N ALA A 232 17.53 -4.01 13.07
CA ALA A 232 17.02 -5.24 12.46
C ALA A 232 15.64 -5.66 12.97
N GLU A 233 15.29 -5.32 14.20
CA GLU A 233 14.02 -5.71 14.80
C GLU A 233 12.88 -4.78 14.35
N ALA A 234 13.21 -3.50 14.16
CA ALA A 234 12.25 -2.49 13.77
C ALA A 234 12.09 -2.33 12.25
N CYS A 235 13.14 -2.62 11.46
CA CYS A 235 13.14 -2.41 10.02
C CYS A 235 12.17 -3.35 9.31
N ILE A 236 11.28 -2.79 8.47
CA ILE A 236 10.36 -3.55 7.62
C ILE A 236 10.86 -3.69 6.17
N ALA A 237 12.10 -3.36 5.90
CA ALA A 237 12.73 -3.38 4.57
C ALA A 237 11.86 -2.72 3.48
N CYS A 238 11.28 -1.56 3.77
CA CYS A 238 10.41 -0.82 2.85
C CYS A 238 11.17 0.08 1.87
N PHE A 239 12.48 0.24 2.06
CA PHE A 239 13.40 1.04 1.23
C PHE A 239 13.08 2.53 1.10
N ARG A 240 12.24 3.08 1.98
CA ARG A 240 11.95 4.50 1.98
C ARG A 240 13.21 5.36 2.19
N CYS A 241 14.09 4.93 3.07
CA CYS A 241 15.37 5.58 3.32
C CYS A 241 16.28 5.59 2.07
N ILE A 242 16.33 4.49 1.31
CA ILE A 242 17.11 4.38 0.07
C ILE A 242 16.48 5.28 -1.01
N ALA A 243 15.17 5.18 -1.22
CA ALA A 243 14.45 5.92 -2.25
C ALA A 243 14.51 7.45 -2.09
N ASN A 244 14.74 7.92 -0.86
CA ASN A 244 14.77 9.36 -0.54
C ASN A 244 16.15 9.87 -0.12
N CYS A 245 17.21 9.07 -0.27
CA CYS A 245 18.55 9.51 0.04
C CYS A 245 19.08 10.46 -1.05
N PRO A 246 19.29 11.76 -0.78
CA PRO A 246 19.77 12.70 -1.79
C PRO A 246 21.19 12.39 -2.26
N ASP A 247 22.01 11.81 -1.39
CA ASP A 247 23.38 11.44 -1.70
C ASP A 247 23.48 10.06 -2.40
N SER A 248 22.35 9.31 -2.49
CA SER A 248 22.27 7.96 -3.07
C SER A 248 23.31 6.97 -2.47
N VAL A 249 23.65 7.14 -1.20
CA VAL A 249 24.67 6.32 -0.53
C VAL A 249 24.10 5.12 0.21
N LEU A 250 22.79 5.13 0.52
CA LEU A 250 22.14 4.01 1.18
C LEU A 250 21.82 2.88 0.19
N HIS A 251 22.13 1.67 0.58
CA HIS A 251 21.92 0.47 -0.23
C HIS A 251 21.65 -0.76 0.66
N THR A 252 21.26 -1.85 0.03
CA THR A 252 21.21 -3.21 0.61
C THR A 252 22.11 -4.13 -0.20
N ASN A 253 22.14 -5.42 0.11
CA ASN A 253 22.76 -6.40 -0.77
C ASN A 253 22.04 -6.45 -2.13
N ASP A 254 22.80 -6.77 -3.19
CA ASP A 254 22.24 -7.06 -4.51
C ASP A 254 21.44 -8.38 -4.48
N ILE A 255 20.27 -8.36 -5.08
CA ILE A 255 19.36 -9.51 -5.21
C ILE A 255 18.95 -9.77 -6.67
N ALA A 256 19.71 -9.28 -7.65
CA ALA A 256 19.41 -9.48 -9.07
C ALA A 256 19.30 -10.97 -9.43
N ALA A 257 20.16 -11.83 -8.87
CA ALA A 257 20.07 -13.27 -9.07
C ALA A 257 18.75 -13.88 -8.56
N ALA A 258 18.17 -13.32 -7.49
CA ALA A 258 16.88 -13.75 -6.97
C ALA A 258 15.71 -13.33 -7.88
N TRP A 259 15.88 -12.32 -8.71
CA TRP A 259 14.88 -11.89 -9.69
C TRP A 259 14.61 -12.97 -10.73
N GLU A 260 15.64 -13.52 -11.36
CA GLU A 260 15.52 -14.61 -12.32
C GLU A 260 14.88 -15.85 -11.71
N ASN A 261 15.29 -16.22 -10.49
CA ASN A 261 14.68 -17.31 -9.75
C ASN A 261 13.20 -17.06 -9.48
N LYS A 262 12.81 -15.82 -9.16
CA LYS A 262 11.42 -15.45 -8.93
C LYS A 262 10.57 -15.60 -10.20
N LEU A 263 11.07 -15.16 -11.36
CA LEU A 263 10.40 -15.35 -12.64
C LEU A 263 10.18 -16.84 -12.96
N ASN A 264 11.23 -17.65 -12.76
CA ASN A 264 11.17 -19.10 -13.01
C ASN A 264 10.15 -19.78 -12.07
N MET A 265 10.15 -19.47 -10.78
CA MET A 265 9.20 -20.01 -9.80
C MET A 265 7.74 -19.72 -10.17
N HIS A 266 7.47 -18.53 -10.71
CA HIS A 266 6.14 -18.13 -11.14
C HIS A 266 5.84 -18.45 -12.61
N GLN A 267 6.74 -19.14 -13.30
CA GLN A 267 6.61 -19.49 -14.73
C GLN A 267 6.19 -18.27 -15.57
N THR A 268 6.82 -17.13 -15.31
CA THR A 268 6.50 -15.85 -15.94
C THR A 268 7.75 -15.16 -16.48
N THR A 269 7.57 -14.03 -17.14
CA THR A 269 8.65 -13.20 -17.69
C THR A 269 8.47 -11.75 -17.26
N LYS A 270 9.57 -10.97 -17.30
CA LYS A 270 9.50 -9.51 -17.08
C LYS A 270 8.43 -8.88 -17.99
N LYS A 271 8.42 -9.24 -19.27
CA LYS A 271 7.43 -8.74 -20.24
C LYS A 271 6.00 -9.04 -19.84
N ALA A 272 5.73 -10.25 -19.32
CA ALA A 272 4.40 -10.63 -18.86
C ALA A 272 3.96 -9.77 -17.67
N ILE A 273 4.86 -9.50 -16.72
CA ILE A 273 4.59 -8.61 -15.58
C ILE A 273 4.32 -7.18 -16.04
N ASP A 274 5.13 -6.65 -16.95
CA ASP A 274 4.97 -5.29 -17.48
C ASP A 274 3.64 -5.11 -18.24
N GLN A 275 3.08 -6.21 -18.77
CA GLN A 275 1.78 -6.24 -19.47
C GLN A 275 0.57 -6.52 -18.58
N MET A 276 0.79 -6.82 -17.29
CA MET A 276 -0.33 -6.99 -16.34
C MET A 276 -1.19 -5.75 -16.27
N LYS A 277 -2.47 -5.95 -15.99
CA LYS A 277 -3.46 -4.87 -15.81
C LYS A 277 -3.84 -4.73 -14.35
N SER A 278 -4.02 -3.51 -13.93
CA SER A 278 -4.72 -3.18 -12.67
C SER A 278 -6.16 -3.68 -12.71
N GLN A 279 -6.77 -3.96 -11.57
CA GLN A 279 -8.10 -4.56 -11.49
C GLN A 279 -8.95 -3.86 -10.44
N ILE A 280 -10.27 -3.81 -10.69
CA ILE A 280 -11.28 -3.29 -9.76
C ILE A 280 -12.20 -4.46 -9.41
N PHE A 281 -12.61 -4.51 -8.15
CA PHE A 281 -13.54 -5.46 -7.61
C PHE A 281 -14.69 -4.70 -6.93
N LEU A 282 -15.93 -4.92 -7.36
CA LEU A 282 -17.12 -4.14 -6.96
C LEU A 282 -18.19 -5.00 -6.30
#